data_b08a7c762d13f72e7a6f4edac4753b2f
#
_entry.id   b08a7c762d13f72e7a6f4edac4753b2f
#
_cell.length_a   1.000
_cell.length_b   1.000
_cell.length_c   1.000
_cell.angle_alpha   90.00
_cell.angle_beta   90.00
_cell.angle_gamma   90.00
#
_symmetry.space_group_name_H-M   'P 1'
#
loop_
_entity.id
_entity.type
_entity.pdbx_description
1 polymer ?
#
loop_
_entity_poly.entity_id
_entity_poly.type
_entity_poly.pdbx_seq_one_letter_code
_entity_poly.pdbx_strand_id
1 'polypeptide(L)'
;MGGSSFSSDQSVAHATGTAQMVAVGGTGKTNRTRLTSIQGKGNNANGSIIFRSGGATGDVIATYLFGEEGLDMYLPGNGIFFADGIHATIAGTTGVTISFT
;
A
#
# COMPACT_ATOMS: atom_id res chain seq x y z
N MET A 1 -2.42 -26.56 -5.03
CA MET A 1 -2.79 -26.12 -4.80
C MET A 1 -3.10 -25.48 -4.52
N GLY A 2 -3.33 -25.44 -4.33
CA GLY A 2 -3.44 -24.95 -3.99
C GLY A 2 -4.15 -24.61 -3.62
N GLY A 3 -4.36 -24.46 -3.70
CA GLY A 3 -4.99 -23.91 -3.09
C GLY A 3 -6.09 -23.91 -3.15
N SER A 4 -6.22 -24.44 -3.51
CA SER A 4 -7.40 -24.49 -3.54
C SER A 4 -8.40 -24.63 -2.48
N SER A 5 -8.31 -25.18 -1.45
CA SER A 5 -9.29 -25.19 -0.40
C SER A 5 -9.66 -23.80 0.07
N PHE A 6 -8.84 -22.86 -0.24
CA PHE A 6 -9.20 -21.46 -0.11
C PHE A 6 -8.46 -20.69 -1.19
N SER A 7 -9.03 -19.58 -1.55
CA SER A 7 -8.37 -18.69 -2.49
C SER A 7 -8.41 -17.28 -1.89
N SER A 8 -7.47 -16.49 -2.28
CA SER A 8 -7.42 -15.10 -1.86
C SER A 8 -7.57 -14.19 -3.07
N ASP A 9 -8.43 -13.22 -2.95
CA ASP A 9 -8.51 -12.15 -3.93
C ASP A 9 -7.45 -11.08 -3.71
N GLN A 10 -6.61 -11.29 -2.68
CA GLN A 10 -5.58 -10.34 -2.33
C GLN A 10 -4.41 -10.43 -3.29
N SER A 11 -3.88 -9.29 -3.65
CA SER A 11 -2.62 -9.16 -4.35
C SER A 11 -1.62 -8.48 -3.42
N VAL A 12 -0.35 -8.59 -3.74
CA VAL A 12 0.73 -8.06 -2.89
C VAL A 12 1.66 -7.20 -3.74
N ALA A 13 2.09 -6.08 -3.18
CA ALA A 13 3.12 -5.25 -3.78
C ALA A 13 4.16 -4.90 -2.71
N HIS A 14 5.40 -4.80 -3.12
CA HIS A 14 6.52 -4.47 -2.25
C HIS A 14 7.36 -3.37 -2.88
N ALA A 15 7.82 -2.44 -2.06
CA ALA A 15 8.69 -1.37 -2.52
C ALA A 15 9.75 -1.08 -1.47
N THR A 16 10.95 -0.74 -1.92
CA THR A 16 12.04 -0.34 -1.03
C THR A 16 12.20 1.17 -0.95
N GLY A 17 11.42 1.90 -1.71
CA GLY A 17 11.38 3.36 -1.70
C GLY A 17 10.09 3.84 -2.31
N THR A 18 9.93 5.15 -2.43
CA THR A 18 8.74 5.74 -3.04
C THR A 18 8.46 5.12 -4.40
N ALA A 19 7.22 4.67 -4.60
CA ALA A 19 6.86 3.94 -5.81
C ALA A 19 5.35 3.96 -6.07
N GLN A 20 5.00 3.71 -7.33
CA GLN A 20 3.63 3.42 -7.73
C GLN A 20 3.40 1.94 -7.43
N MET A 21 2.78 1.65 -6.30
CA MET A 21 2.63 0.27 -5.84
C MET A 21 1.52 -0.48 -6.58
N VAL A 22 0.46 0.22 -6.95
CA VAL A 22 -0.61 -0.32 -7.79
C VAL A 22 -0.82 0.64 -8.94
N ALA A 23 -0.75 0.14 -10.15
CA ALA A 23 -0.82 0.98 -11.34
C ALA A 23 -2.15 1.71 -11.44
N VAL A 24 -2.12 2.93 -11.98
CA VAL A 24 -3.34 3.64 -12.35
C VAL A 24 -3.95 3.00 -13.59
N GLY A 25 -5.22 3.26 -13.81
CA GLY A 25 -5.87 2.85 -15.04
C GLY A 25 -5.33 3.63 -16.24
N GLY A 26 -5.60 3.14 -17.43
CA GLY A 26 -5.20 3.84 -18.65
C GLY A 26 -6.09 5.03 -18.93
N THR A 27 -5.88 5.65 -20.08
CA THR A 27 -6.67 6.80 -20.53
C THR A 27 -8.17 6.49 -20.46
N GLY A 28 -8.92 7.31 -19.76
CA GLY A 28 -10.35 7.13 -19.60
C GLY A 28 -10.76 5.98 -18.70
N LYS A 29 -9.82 5.41 -17.96
CA LYS A 29 -10.08 4.28 -17.07
C LYS A 29 -9.54 4.53 -15.68
N THR A 30 -10.08 3.83 -14.69
CA THR A 30 -9.57 3.87 -13.33
C THR A 30 -9.28 2.44 -12.86
N ASN A 31 -8.34 2.31 -11.95
CA ASN A 31 -8.01 1.04 -11.31
C ASN A 31 -8.38 1.12 -9.83
N ARG A 32 -9.63 0.84 -9.54
CA ARG A 32 -10.16 0.91 -8.17
C ARG A 32 -9.53 -0.19 -7.33
N THR A 33 -9.02 0.20 -6.18
CA THR A 33 -8.22 -0.71 -5.35
C THR A 33 -8.57 -0.48 -3.89
N ARG A 34 -8.50 -1.53 -3.09
CA ARG A 34 -8.66 -1.45 -1.64
C ARG A 34 -7.39 -1.96 -0.98
N LEU A 35 -6.83 -1.14 -0.10
CA LEU A 35 -5.64 -1.49 0.68
C LEU A 35 -6.09 -2.26 1.91
N THR A 36 -5.58 -3.47 2.10
CA THR A 36 -6.04 -4.35 3.18
C THR A 36 -5.00 -4.64 4.23
N SER A 37 -3.73 -4.54 3.94
CA SER A 37 -2.70 -4.63 4.97
C SER A 37 -1.45 -3.87 4.58
N ILE A 38 -0.67 -3.50 5.60
CA ILE A 38 0.56 -2.74 5.43
C ILE A 38 1.60 -3.34 6.37
N GLN A 39 2.77 -3.64 5.85
CA GLN A 39 3.90 -4.05 6.64
C GLN A 39 5.12 -3.25 6.21
N GLY A 40 5.75 -2.58 7.15
CA GLY A 40 6.95 -1.81 6.88
C GLY A 40 7.99 -2.08 7.93
N LYS A 41 9.21 -2.31 7.50
CA LYS A 41 10.30 -2.51 8.43
C LYS A 41 10.87 -1.17 8.84
N GLY A 42 11.01 -0.96 10.16
CA GLY A 42 11.62 0.26 10.67
C GLY A 42 13.10 0.32 10.32
N ASN A 43 13.59 1.52 10.28
CA ASN A 43 14.99 1.82 10.11
C ASN A 43 15.45 2.51 11.40
N ASN A 44 16.61 3.12 11.41
CA ASN A 44 17.15 3.76 12.62
C ASN A 44 16.46 5.07 12.98
N ALA A 45 15.43 5.44 12.25
CA ALA A 45 14.72 6.70 12.45
C ALA A 45 13.22 6.45 12.34
N ASN A 46 12.45 7.46 12.67
CA ASN A 46 11.01 7.42 12.45
C ASN A 46 10.73 7.35 10.96
N GLY A 47 9.78 6.53 10.58
CA GLY A 47 9.38 6.37 9.21
C GLY A 47 7.99 6.90 8.94
N SER A 48 7.69 7.07 7.66
CA SER A 48 6.36 7.48 7.23
C SER A 48 6.03 6.87 5.88
N ILE A 49 4.74 6.63 5.68
CA ILE A 49 4.21 6.19 4.40
C ILE A 49 3.00 7.06 4.10
N ILE A 50 3.03 7.72 2.95
CA ILE A 50 1.92 8.54 2.50
C ILE A 50 1.30 7.84 1.29
N PHE A 51 0.06 7.37 1.45
CA PHE A 51 -0.66 6.71 0.38
C PHE A 51 -1.53 7.70 -0.37
N ARG A 52 -1.37 7.71 -1.70
CA ARG A 52 -2.14 8.60 -2.58
C ARG A 52 -2.92 7.78 -3.58
N SER A 53 -4.10 8.25 -3.93
CA SER A 53 -4.84 7.70 -5.06
C SER A 53 -4.31 8.37 -6.33
N GLY A 54 -4.01 7.59 -7.34
CA GLY A 54 -3.39 8.10 -8.55
C GLY A 54 -1.88 8.02 -8.47
N GLY A 55 -1.21 9.00 -9.01
CA GLY A 55 0.25 9.07 -9.03
C GLY A 55 0.83 9.89 -7.90
N ALA A 56 2.09 10.31 -8.08
CA ALA A 56 2.85 11.02 -7.06
C ALA A 56 2.24 12.36 -6.64
N THR A 57 1.37 12.93 -7.45
CA THR A 57 0.70 14.19 -7.16
C THR A 57 -0.79 14.00 -6.86
N GLY A 58 -1.22 12.77 -6.69
CA GLY A 58 -2.63 12.47 -6.39
C GLY A 58 -3.03 12.86 -4.98
N ASP A 59 -4.32 12.68 -4.70
CA ASP A 59 -4.88 13.02 -3.38
C ASP A 59 -4.33 12.08 -2.32
N VAL A 60 -3.93 12.64 -1.18
CA VAL A 60 -3.52 11.86 -0.02
C VAL A 60 -4.76 11.20 0.60
N ILE A 61 -4.72 9.88 0.70
CA ILE A 61 -5.81 9.11 1.29
C ILE A 61 -5.48 8.78 2.75
N ALA A 62 -4.23 8.39 3.04
CA ALA A 62 -3.83 8.02 4.38
C ALA A 62 -2.35 8.25 4.57
N THR A 63 -1.97 8.59 5.80
CA THR A 63 -0.57 8.74 6.19
C THR A 63 -0.34 7.94 7.46
N TYR A 64 0.69 7.12 7.46
CA TYR A 64 1.06 6.31 8.62
C TYR A 64 2.46 6.67 9.07
N LEU A 65 2.60 6.90 10.38
CA LEU A 65 3.87 7.22 11.01
C LEU A 65 4.23 6.05 11.92
N PHE A 66 5.50 5.67 11.94
CA PHE A 66 5.94 4.55 12.76
C PHE A 66 7.36 4.77 13.25
N GLY A 67 7.72 4.06 14.32
CA GLY A 67 9.04 4.13 14.91
C GLY A 67 9.98 3.06 14.39
N GLU A 68 11.05 2.80 15.12
CA GLU A 68 12.11 1.88 14.72
C GLU A 68 11.63 0.45 14.52
N GLU A 69 10.60 0.02 15.26
CA GLU A 69 10.07 -1.34 15.14
C GLU A 69 9.28 -1.56 13.86
N GLY A 70 8.95 -0.47 13.15
CA GLY A 70 8.22 -0.59 11.91
C GLY A 70 6.72 -0.60 12.08
N LEU A 71 6.03 -1.02 11.04
CA LEU A 71 4.57 -0.98 10.96
C LEU A 71 4.07 -2.34 10.50
N ASP A 72 3.09 -2.87 11.22
CA ASP A 72 2.42 -4.11 10.84
C ASP A 72 0.94 -3.93 11.15
N MET A 73 0.16 -3.68 10.11
CA MET A 73 -1.23 -3.27 10.27
C MET A 73 -2.14 -4.03 9.31
N TYR A 74 -3.20 -4.57 9.88
CA TYR A 74 -4.26 -5.18 9.10
C TYR A 74 -5.49 -4.27 9.15
N LEU A 75 -6.02 -3.94 7.99
CA LEU A 75 -7.15 -3.02 7.89
C LEU A 75 -8.45 -3.82 7.82
N PRO A 76 -9.31 -3.70 8.83
CA PRO A 76 -10.52 -4.51 8.90
C PRO A 76 -11.55 -4.11 7.86
N GLY A 77 -12.55 -4.96 7.70
CA GLY A 77 -13.62 -4.73 6.75
C GLY A 77 -13.10 -4.87 5.32
N ASN A 78 -13.46 -3.93 4.47
CA ASN A 78 -13.04 -3.91 3.08
C ASN A 78 -11.77 -3.12 2.83
N GLY A 79 -11.06 -2.73 3.89
CA GLY A 79 -9.84 -1.95 3.77
C GLY A 79 -10.12 -0.49 3.43
N ILE A 80 -9.09 0.18 2.92
CA ILE A 80 -9.17 1.58 2.53
C ILE A 80 -9.31 1.68 1.03
N PHE A 81 -10.31 2.42 0.57
CA PHE A 81 -10.59 2.55 -0.85
C PHE A 81 -9.70 3.61 -1.51
N PHE A 82 -9.14 3.24 -2.66
CA PHE A 82 -8.38 4.14 -3.54
C PHE A 82 -9.07 4.14 -4.90
N ALA A 83 -9.42 5.30 -5.38
CA ALA A 83 -10.19 5.41 -6.62
C ALA A 83 -9.40 4.98 -7.85
N ASP A 84 -8.08 5.13 -7.85
CA ASP A 84 -7.27 4.84 -9.04
C ASP A 84 -5.82 4.49 -8.67
N GLY A 85 -5.58 3.23 -8.37
CA GLY A 85 -4.25 2.77 -8.01
C GLY A 85 -3.78 3.30 -6.66
N ILE A 86 -2.57 2.94 -6.29
CA ILE A 86 -1.96 3.33 -5.02
C ILE A 86 -0.53 3.78 -5.26
N HIS A 87 -0.23 5.01 -4.88
CA HIS A 87 1.13 5.52 -4.85
C HIS A 87 1.57 5.67 -3.40
N ALA A 88 2.76 5.21 -3.06
CA ALA A 88 3.31 5.33 -1.73
C ALA A 88 4.56 6.19 -1.73
N THR A 89 4.55 7.25 -0.93
CA THR A 89 5.74 8.05 -0.63
C THR A 89 6.31 7.52 0.67
N ILE A 90 7.49 6.96 0.62
CA ILE A 90 8.07 6.19 1.71
C ILE A 90 9.34 6.85 2.22
N ALA A 91 9.46 6.95 3.54
CA ALA A 91 10.65 7.49 4.19
C ALA A 91 10.91 6.72 5.48
N GLY A 92 12.18 6.56 5.84
CA GLY A 92 12.58 5.99 7.12
C GLY A 92 12.36 4.49 7.24
N THR A 93 12.27 3.77 6.14
CA THR A 93 12.10 2.33 6.14
C THR A 93 12.91 1.70 5.02
N THR A 94 13.24 0.42 5.18
CA THR A 94 13.98 -0.32 4.18
C THR A 94 13.08 -1.11 3.23
N GLY A 95 11.80 -1.16 3.51
CA GLY A 95 10.85 -1.83 2.63
C GLY A 95 9.45 -1.79 3.18
N VAL A 96 8.49 -1.73 2.29
CA VAL A 96 7.06 -1.74 2.61
C VAL A 96 6.37 -2.75 1.72
N THR A 97 5.55 -3.59 2.33
CA THR A 97 4.73 -4.56 1.62
C THR A 97 3.27 -4.25 1.92
N ILE A 98 2.46 -4.19 0.88
CA ILE A 98 1.01 -4.01 1.06
C ILE A 98 0.28 -5.20 0.45
N SER A 99 -0.89 -5.50 0.97
CA SER A 99 -1.84 -6.34 0.26
C SER A 99 -3.06 -5.51 -0.12
N PHE A 100 -3.67 -5.89 -1.22
CA PHE A 100 -4.78 -5.11 -1.79
C PHE A 100 -5.69 -6.00 -2.64
N THR A 101 -6.88 -5.50 -2.92
CA THR A 101 -7.82 -6.18 -3.81
C THR A 101 -8.35 -5.26 -4.90
#